data_1dba54166daf3b31a9d9e2cf1c48f191
#
_entry.id   1dba54166daf3b31a9d9e2cf1c48f191
#
_cell.length_a   1.000
_cell.length_b   1.000
_cell.length_c   1.000
_cell.angle_alpha   90.00
_cell.angle_beta   90.00
_cell.angle_gamma   90.00
#
_symmetry.space_group_name_H-M   'P 1'
#
loop_
_entity.id
_entity.type
_entity.pdbx_description
1 polymer ?
#
loop_
_entity_poly.entity_id
_entity_poly.type
_entity_poly.pdbx_seq_one_letter_code
_entity_poly.pdbx_strand_id
1 'polypeptide(L)'
;PDTNYLARFTAPEFTTLCPITGQPDFAHLVIDYVPGKWLVESKSLKLYLNSYRNHGAFHEDCTIAISKKLVAILKPNWLRIGGYWYPRGGMPIDVFWQTGKLPAGVWVPDQGVASYRGRG
;
A
#
# COMPACT_ATOMS: atom_id res chain seq x y z
N PRO A 1 10.91 -17.72 -8.08
CA PRO A 1 10.96 -18.82 -7.13
C PRO A 1 10.17 -20.03 -7.62
N ASP A 2 10.60 -21.22 -7.23
CA ASP A 2 9.94 -22.46 -7.64
C ASP A 2 8.59 -22.66 -6.94
N THR A 3 8.40 -21.97 -5.82
CA THR A 3 7.19 -22.07 -5.03
C THR A 3 6.50 -20.72 -4.96
N ASN A 4 5.20 -20.70 -5.25
CA ASN A 4 4.40 -19.49 -5.06
C ASN A 4 4.09 -19.30 -3.59
N TYR A 5 4.27 -18.08 -3.11
CA TYR A 5 3.90 -17.69 -1.75
C TYR A 5 3.47 -16.24 -1.72
N LEU A 6 2.77 -15.85 -0.67
CA LEU A 6 2.38 -14.47 -0.43
C LEU A 6 3.37 -13.80 0.49
N ALA A 7 3.82 -12.60 0.12
CA ALA A 7 4.56 -11.73 1.00
C ALA A 7 3.71 -10.50 1.32
N ARG A 8 3.76 -10.05 2.57
CA ARG A 8 3.03 -8.86 3.02
C ARG A 8 4.00 -7.84 3.57
N PHE A 9 3.89 -6.62 3.08
CA PHE A 9 4.58 -5.47 3.63
C PHE A 9 3.56 -4.51 4.22
N THR A 10 3.80 -4.09 5.46
CA THR A 10 2.91 -3.19 6.17
C THR A 10 3.63 -1.90 6.52
N ALA A 11 3.03 -0.77 6.17
CA ALA A 11 3.52 0.55 6.55
C ALA A 11 2.43 1.25 7.36
N PRO A 12 2.43 1.10 8.70
CA PRO A 12 1.32 1.60 9.53
C PRO A 12 1.31 3.12 9.71
N GLU A 13 2.41 3.78 9.41
CA GLU A 13 2.55 5.22 9.61
C GLU A 13 2.98 5.93 8.32
N PHE A 14 2.45 5.50 7.19
CA PHE A 14 2.75 6.15 5.92
C PHE A 14 2.24 7.59 5.94
N THR A 15 3.07 8.52 5.47
CA THR A 15 2.77 9.95 5.50
C THR A 15 2.95 10.57 4.12
N THR A 16 2.03 11.44 3.73
CA THR A 16 2.16 12.29 2.56
C THR A 16 1.59 13.68 2.89
N LEU A 17 1.80 14.66 2.03
CA LEU A 17 1.27 16.00 2.23
C LEU A 17 0.02 16.22 1.40
N CYS A 18 -0.99 16.88 1.98
CA CYS A 18 -2.16 17.30 1.23
C CYS A 18 -1.76 18.37 0.21
N PRO A 19 -2.09 18.22 -1.08
CA PRO A 19 -1.68 19.19 -2.10
C PRO A 19 -2.35 20.56 -1.98
N ILE A 20 -3.45 20.64 -1.22
CA ILE A 20 -4.18 21.91 -1.03
C ILE A 20 -3.68 22.66 0.20
N THR A 21 -3.55 21.97 1.35
CA THR A 21 -3.26 22.61 2.64
C THR A 21 -1.80 22.48 3.05
N GLY A 22 -1.04 21.55 2.45
CA GLY A 22 0.31 21.23 2.86
C GLY A 22 0.40 20.46 4.18
N GLN A 23 -0.74 20.13 4.80
CA GLN A 23 -0.76 19.36 6.04
C GLN A 23 -0.51 17.89 5.77
N PRO A 24 0.10 17.16 6.74
CA PRO A 24 0.35 15.74 6.54
C PRO A 24 -0.93 14.91 6.60
N ASP A 25 -1.03 13.95 5.71
CA ASP A 25 -2.03 12.89 5.73
C ASP A 25 -1.35 11.58 6.09
N PHE A 26 -2.02 10.76 6.87
CA PHE A 26 -1.49 9.49 7.36
C PHE A 26 -2.33 8.33 6.87
N ALA A 27 -1.66 7.22 6.60
CA ALA A 27 -2.34 5.99 6.20
C ALA A 27 -1.64 4.77 6.77
N HIS A 28 -2.43 3.72 6.96
CA HIS A 28 -1.92 2.37 7.14
C HIS A 28 -1.94 1.70 5.77
N LEU A 29 -0.77 1.40 5.22
CA LEU A 29 -0.68 0.69 3.94
C LEU A 29 -0.40 -0.79 4.19
N VAL A 30 -1.13 -1.64 3.48
CA VAL A 30 -0.87 -3.09 3.46
C VAL A 30 -0.67 -3.50 2.01
N ILE A 31 0.51 -4.01 1.71
CA ILE A 31 0.89 -4.44 0.37
C ILE A 31 1.10 -5.95 0.40
N ASP A 32 0.21 -6.68 -0.27
CA ASP A 32 0.30 -8.12 -0.44
C ASP A 32 0.72 -8.43 -1.87
N TYR A 33 1.70 -9.31 -2.03
CA TYR A 33 2.13 -9.67 -3.38
C TYR A 33 2.66 -11.10 -3.43
N VAL A 34 2.52 -11.69 -4.60
CA VAL A 34 3.16 -12.97 -4.93
C VAL A 34 4.37 -12.64 -5.79
N PRO A 35 5.60 -12.89 -5.28
CA PRO A 35 6.79 -12.55 -6.04
C PRO A 35 6.85 -13.28 -7.37
N GLY A 36 7.26 -12.56 -8.42
CA GLY A 36 7.61 -13.14 -9.69
C GLY A 36 9.10 -13.44 -9.73
N LYS A 37 9.80 -12.86 -10.70
CA LYS A 37 11.24 -13.04 -10.87
C LYS A 37 12.07 -12.35 -9.80
N TRP A 38 11.57 -11.25 -9.24
CA TRP A 38 12.32 -10.35 -8.37
C TRP A 38 11.66 -10.23 -7.02
N LEU A 39 12.50 -10.17 -5.97
CA LEU A 39 12.03 -9.86 -4.60
C LEU A 39 12.31 -8.40 -4.29
N VAL A 40 11.39 -7.78 -3.55
CA VAL A 40 11.62 -6.45 -3.02
C VAL A 40 12.50 -6.55 -1.80
N GLU A 41 13.57 -5.78 -1.80
CA GLU A 41 14.29 -5.53 -0.58
C GLU A 41 13.48 -4.57 0.29
N SER A 42 13.17 -4.96 1.52
CA SER A 42 12.31 -4.18 2.41
C SER A 42 12.87 -2.79 2.71
N LYS A 43 14.19 -2.66 2.76
CA LYS A 43 14.84 -1.36 2.96
C LYS A 43 14.57 -0.41 1.79
N SER A 44 14.67 -0.90 0.56
CA SER A 44 14.38 -0.09 -0.63
C SER A 44 12.92 0.33 -0.67
N LEU A 45 12.00 -0.56 -0.29
CA LEU A 45 10.59 -0.25 -0.22
C LEU A 45 10.32 0.82 0.84
N LYS A 46 10.94 0.71 2.01
CA LYS A 46 10.85 1.74 3.05
C LYS A 46 11.33 3.10 2.56
N LEU A 47 12.47 3.16 1.89
CA LEU A 47 13.02 4.40 1.37
C LEU A 47 12.10 5.01 0.31
N TYR A 48 11.55 4.18 -0.56
CA TYR A 48 10.60 4.64 -1.56
C TYR A 48 9.34 5.24 -0.92
N LEU A 49 8.74 4.54 0.04
CA LEU A 49 7.54 5.05 0.72
C LEU A 49 7.82 6.31 1.52
N ASN A 50 8.99 6.42 2.17
CA ASN A 50 9.38 7.62 2.88
C ASN A 50 9.55 8.83 1.96
N SER A 51 9.85 8.63 0.68
CA SER A 51 9.95 9.72 -0.28
C SER A 51 8.64 10.49 -0.44
N TYR A 52 7.51 9.85 -0.16
CA TYR A 52 6.19 10.48 -0.22
C TYR A 52 5.91 11.44 0.94
N ARG A 53 6.71 11.42 1.99
CA ARG A 53 6.47 12.25 3.18
C ARG A 53 6.34 13.73 2.85
N ASN A 54 7.11 14.20 1.85
CA ASN A 54 7.08 15.59 1.40
C ASN A 54 6.49 15.74 0.00
N HIS A 55 5.86 14.70 -0.50
CA HIS A 55 5.27 14.68 -1.83
C HIS A 55 3.76 14.91 -1.73
N GLY A 56 3.26 15.98 -2.35
CA GLY A 56 1.83 16.28 -2.35
C GLY A 56 1.06 15.35 -3.29
N ALA A 57 0.09 14.60 -2.75
CA ALA A 57 -0.75 13.72 -3.53
C ALA A 57 -2.08 13.49 -2.81
N PHE A 58 -3.16 13.31 -3.57
CA PHE A 58 -4.43 12.87 -3.00
C PHE A 58 -4.37 11.38 -2.67
N HIS A 59 -5.22 10.93 -1.73
CA HIS A 59 -5.19 9.56 -1.19
C HIS A 59 -5.31 8.49 -2.27
N GLU A 60 -6.30 8.62 -3.16
CA GLU A 60 -6.49 7.66 -4.24
C GLU A 60 -5.29 7.64 -5.19
N ASP A 61 -4.86 8.81 -5.63
CA ASP A 61 -3.75 8.93 -6.57
C ASP A 61 -2.46 8.41 -5.97
N CYS A 62 -2.21 8.70 -4.70
CA CYS A 62 -1.02 8.22 -3.99
C CYS A 62 -1.01 6.69 -3.89
N THR A 63 -2.11 6.10 -3.44
CA THR A 63 -2.22 4.65 -3.29
C THR A 63 -2.03 3.94 -4.63
N ILE A 64 -2.68 4.42 -5.67
CA ILE A 64 -2.60 3.82 -7.00
C ILE A 64 -1.21 4.02 -7.62
N ALA A 65 -0.61 5.20 -7.44
CA ALA A 65 0.73 5.48 -7.95
C ALA A 65 1.79 4.55 -7.34
N ILE A 66 1.72 4.34 -6.03
CA ILE A 66 2.60 3.38 -5.34
C ILE A 66 2.43 1.99 -5.93
N SER A 67 1.18 1.55 -6.10
CA SER A 67 0.88 0.22 -6.62
C SER A 67 1.45 0.01 -8.01
N LYS A 68 1.22 0.97 -8.91
CA LYS A 68 1.71 0.89 -10.29
C LYS A 68 3.23 0.90 -10.36
N LYS A 69 3.88 1.69 -9.52
CA LYS A 69 5.34 1.74 -9.46
C LYS A 69 5.92 0.41 -8.99
N LEU A 70 5.31 -0.19 -7.97
CA LEU A 70 5.74 -1.48 -7.47
C LEU A 70 5.57 -2.58 -8.54
N VAL A 71 4.46 -2.58 -9.25
CA VAL A 71 4.25 -3.53 -10.35
C VAL A 71 5.31 -3.37 -11.43
N ALA A 72 5.64 -2.15 -11.79
CA ALA A 72 6.66 -1.87 -12.81
C ALA A 72 8.06 -2.35 -12.39
N ILE A 73 8.39 -2.21 -11.13
CA ILE A 73 9.70 -2.60 -10.59
C ILE A 73 9.78 -4.11 -10.34
N LEU A 74 8.76 -4.67 -9.69
CA LEU A 74 8.78 -6.03 -9.16
C LEU A 74 8.30 -7.07 -10.16
N LYS A 75 7.45 -6.67 -11.08
CA LYS A 75 6.75 -7.58 -12.01
C LYS A 75 6.19 -8.80 -11.26
N PRO A 76 5.36 -8.58 -10.21
CA PRO A 76 4.83 -9.67 -9.42
C PRO A 76 3.82 -10.47 -10.23
N ASN A 77 3.59 -11.73 -9.82
CA ASN A 77 2.51 -12.52 -10.39
C ASN A 77 1.14 -12.00 -9.96
N TRP A 78 1.08 -11.42 -8.77
CA TRP A 78 -0.13 -10.81 -8.22
C TRP A 78 0.27 -9.77 -7.17
N LEU A 79 -0.49 -8.69 -7.10
CA LEU A 79 -0.29 -7.65 -6.09
C LEU A 79 -1.63 -7.02 -5.72
N ARG A 80 -1.83 -6.80 -4.43
CA ARG A 80 -2.95 -6.06 -3.88
C ARG A 80 -2.44 -5.05 -2.86
N ILE A 81 -2.96 -3.83 -2.90
CA ILE A 81 -2.67 -2.82 -1.89
C ILE A 81 -3.98 -2.36 -1.25
N GLY A 82 -3.96 -2.18 0.06
CA GLY A 82 -4.98 -1.47 0.79
C GLY A 82 -4.36 -0.23 1.41
N GLY A 83 -4.91 0.93 1.09
CA GLY A 83 -4.53 2.19 1.71
C GLY A 83 -5.65 2.65 2.62
N TYR A 84 -5.43 2.56 3.93
CA TYR A 84 -6.41 2.90 4.96
C TYR A 84 -6.04 4.27 5.51
N TRP A 85 -6.66 5.30 4.94
CA TRP A 85 -6.31 6.69 5.25
C TRP A 85 -7.06 7.18 6.47
N TYR A 86 -6.35 7.85 7.36
CA TYR A 86 -6.95 8.47 8.54
C TYR A 86 -7.84 9.64 8.08
N PRO A 87 -8.92 9.92 8.83
CA PRO A 87 -9.90 10.89 8.39
C PRO A 87 -9.35 12.32 8.34
N ARG A 88 -9.82 13.03 7.35
CA ARG A 88 -9.76 14.48 7.26
C ARG A 88 -11.19 15.00 7.19
N GLY A 89 -11.50 16.04 7.96
CA GLY A 89 -12.88 16.53 8.03
C GLY A 89 -13.86 15.47 8.54
N GLY A 90 -13.37 14.50 9.33
CA GLY A 90 -14.17 13.46 9.93
C GLY A 90 -14.49 12.26 9.05
N MET A 91 -13.99 12.23 7.82
CA MET A 91 -14.29 11.14 6.88
C MET A 91 -13.03 10.33 6.54
N PRO A 92 -12.90 9.07 7.01
CA PRO A 92 -11.83 8.18 6.57
C PRO A 92 -12.11 7.69 5.15
N ILE A 93 -11.05 7.34 4.44
CA ILE A 93 -11.17 6.73 3.12
C ILE A 93 -10.23 5.53 3.02
N ASP A 94 -10.76 4.43 2.51
CA ASP A 94 -9.97 3.24 2.22
C ASP A 94 -9.89 3.08 0.70
N VAL A 95 -8.69 2.88 0.19
CA VAL A 95 -8.43 2.74 -1.24
C VAL A 95 -7.83 1.38 -1.50
N PHE A 96 -8.41 0.62 -2.43
CA PHE A 96 -7.95 -0.72 -2.77
C PHE A 96 -7.63 -0.80 -4.25
N TRP A 97 -6.54 -1.51 -4.57
CA TRP A 97 -6.16 -1.77 -5.94
C TRP A 97 -5.45 -3.12 -6.02
N GLN A 98 -5.68 -3.85 -7.09
CA GLN A 98 -4.97 -5.10 -7.31
C GLN A 98 -4.72 -5.34 -8.79
N THR A 99 -3.76 -6.18 -9.09
CA THR A 99 -3.43 -6.58 -10.45
C THR A 99 -2.93 -8.02 -10.49
N GLY A 100 -3.09 -8.65 -11.65
CA GLY A 100 -2.68 -10.02 -11.85
C GLY A 100 -3.73 -11.01 -11.39
N LYS A 101 -3.40 -12.28 -11.52
CA LYS A 101 -4.25 -13.40 -11.08
C LYS A 101 -3.57 -14.09 -9.91
N LEU A 102 -4.31 -14.26 -8.82
CA LEU A 102 -3.78 -14.99 -7.67
C LEU A 102 -3.51 -16.45 -8.05
N PRO A 103 -2.27 -16.93 -7.90
CA PRO A 103 -1.97 -18.31 -8.19
C PRO A 103 -2.76 -19.29 -7.32
N ALA A 104 -3.09 -20.45 -7.88
CA ALA A 104 -3.77 -21.49 -7.12
C ALA A 104 -2.93 -21.92 -5.91
N GLY A 105 -3.59 -22.17 -4.79
CA GLY A 105 -2.93 -22.61 -3.58
C GLY A 105 -2.31 -21.49 -2.74
N VAL A 106 -2.38 -20.25 -3.20
CA VAL A 106 -1.91 -19.11 -2.41
C VAL A 106 -3.08 -18.58 -1.58
N TRP A 107 -2.86 -18.48 -0.30
CA TRP A 107 -3.84 -17.96 0.65
C TRP A 107 -3.52 -16.52 0.99
N VAL A 108 -4.54 -15.66 0.98
CA VAL A 108 -4.41 -14.24 1.32
C VAL A 108 -5.14 -13.98 2.63
N PRO A 109 -4.42 -13.74 3.73
CA PRO A 109 -5.08 -13.40 4.99
C PRO A 109 -5.72 -12.02 4.94
N ASP A 110 -6.70 -11.79 5.81
CA ASP A 110 -7.27 -10.46 5.99
C ASP A 110 -6.17 -9.44 6.27
N GLN A 111 -6.38 -8.21 5.83
CA GLN A 111 -5.38 -7.15 6.03
C GLN A 111 -5.31 -6.70 7.48
N GLY A 112 -6.30 -7.03 8.29
CA GLY A 112 -6.23 -6.82 9.74
C GLY A 112 -6.36 -5.38 10.19
N VAL A 113 -6.73 -4.47 9.28
CA VAL A 113 -6.91 -3.08 9.61
C VAL A 113 -8.36 -2.85 10.00
N ALA A 114 -8.58 -2.46 11.25
CA ALA A 114 -9.92 -2.18 11.73
C ALA A 114 -10.48 -0.91 11.07
N SER A 115 -11.81 -0.89 10.89
CA SER A 115 -12.48 0.32 10.44
C SER A 115 -12.25 1.45 11.43
N TYR A 116 -12.06 2.66 10.92
CA TYR A 116 -11.89 3.81 11.80
C TYR A 116 -13.18 4.10 12.57
N ARG A 117 -13.06 4.29 13.87
CA ARG A 117 -14.21 4.53 14.77
C ARG A 117 -14.10 5.85 15.54
N GLY A 118 -13.30 6.78 15.06
CA GLY A 118 -13.06 8.02 15.76
C GLY A 118 -12.02 7.85 16.86
N ARG A 119 -12.20 8.62 17.95
CA ARG A 119 -11.24 8.64 19.06
C ARG A 119 -11.50 7.57 20.12
N GLY A 120 -12.49 6.79 19.90
CA GLY A 120 -12.87 5.75 20.85
C GLY A 120 -12.34 4.39 20.52
#